data_ac279039c32e950bb3b98834123472de
#
_entry.id   ac279039c32e950bb3b98834123472de
#
_cell.length_a   1.000
_cell.length_b   1.000
_cell.length_c   1.000
_cell.angle_alpha   90.00
_cell.angle_beta   90.00
_cell.angle_gamma   90.00
#
_symmetry.space_group_name_H-M   'P 1'
#
loop_
_entity.id
_entity.type
_entity.pdbx_description
1 polymer ?
#
loop_
_entity_poly.entity_id
_entity_poly.type
_entity_poly.pdbx_seq_one_letter_code
_entity_poly.pdbx_strand_id
1 'polypeptide(L)'
;EGAITNKNSINMDDVESINVLKGPAATALYGSRGGAGAIIITTKAGQSEKGLLEVSHTLQAETYYNHFNMQKLYGGGGYGGTEKGNRAQDIYDLYSGDIPGLQGAYVYDYNEDTSWGAAYDPAVKYVTPLSLDETSGHYGKPATWQHGLDLRDLYRTGVTNTTNVSFSKSVKDFNTRVSFTNSYRTGVQPNSDAIRRFLGFKTNFKPTPWMNVSLDYKYTYRQDHNAAESGYNGSRTVLQEYTQWGQTNVNLKDYKDYKRPDGSWRTWNINSVNNQSAAFHDNPYALFHEYNHRTIYQWNVFSGDVSVDLPYNLKA
;
A
#
# COMPACT_ATOMS: atom_id res chain seq x y z
N GLU A 1 4.13 23.75 20.79
CA GLU A 1 4.09 24.01 19.35
C GLU A 1 4.14 22.68 18.61
N GLY A 2 3.01 22.30 18.01
CA GLY A 2 2.87 20.99 17.39
C GLY A 2 3.78 20.85 16.18
N ALA A 3 4.74 19.97 16.24
CA ALA A 3 5.40 19.44 15.05
C ALA A 3 4.31 18.94 14.09
N ILE A 4 4.47 19.18 12.80
CA ILE A 4 3.61 18.59 11.77
C ILE A 4 3.83 17.08 11.83
N THR A 5 3.01 16.39 12.63
CA THR A 5 3.06 14.95 12.75
C THR A 5 2.20 14.35 11.64
N ASN A 6 2.79 13.47 10.85
CA ASN A 6 2.03 12.62 9.96
C ASN A 6 1.01 11.83 10.81
N LYS A 7 -0.26 11.75 10.36
CA LYS A 7 -1.34 10.99 11.01
C LYS A 7 -0.90 9.57 11.46
N ASN A 8 0.09 9.00 10.81
CA ASN A 8 0.65 7.69 11.11
C ASN A 8 1.63 7.67 12.30
N SER A 9 1.96 8.83 12.89
CA SER A 9 2.80 8.94 14.08
C SER A 9 2.00 9.01 15.39
N ILE A 10 0.66 9.02 15.31
CA ILE A 10 -0.22 9.08 16.46
C ILE A 10 -0.71 7.66 16.78
N ASN A 11 -0.51 7.25 18.03
CA ASN A 11 -1.09 6.02 18.53
C ASN A 11 -2.56 6.24 18.88
N MET A 12 -3.47 5.66 18.11
CA MET A 12 -4.91 5.83 18.33
C MET A 12 -5.41 5.19 19.64
N ASP A 13 -4.70 4.19 20.16
CA ASP A 13 -5.05 3.56 21.46
C ASP A 13 -4.85 4.50 22.65
N ASP A 14 -3.98 5.51 22.50
CA ASP A 14 -3.73 6.54 23.51
C ASP A 14 -4.60 7.78 23.33
N VAL A 15 -5.46 7.83 22.32
CA VAL A 15 -6.34 8.98 22.08
C VAL A 15 -7.58 8.87 22.96
N GLU A 16 -7.90 9.93 23.69
CA GLU A 16 -9.13 10.09 24.46
C GLU A 16 -10.20 10.80 23.64
N SER A 17 -9.82 11.90 22.96
CA SER A 17 -10.75 12.67 22.13
C SER A 17 -10.06 13.34 20.96
N ILE A 18 -10.83 13.57 19.90
CA ILE A 18 -10.42 14.31 18.71
C ILE A 18 -11.43 15.43 18.48
N ASN A 19 -10.97 16.68 18.53
CA ASN A 19 -11.77 17.85 18.25
C ASN A 19 -11.30 18.52 16.97
N VAL A 20 -12.22 18.77 16.04
CA VAL A 20 -11.93 19.47 14.79
C VAL A 20 -12.41 20.91 14.89
N LEU A 21 -11.47 21.85 14.90
CA LEU A 21 -11.76 23.27 14.85
C LEU A 21 -11.74 23.73 13.39
N LYS A 22 -12.81 24.38 12.96
CA LYS A 22 -12.96 24.92 11.60
C LYS A 22 -12.86 26.44 11.62
N GLY A 23 -12.16 27.01 10.61
CA GLY A 23 -12.16 28.44 10.33
C GLY A 23 -11.69 29.32 11.49
N PRO A 24 -12.46 30.39 11.84
CA PRO A 24 -12.04 31.43 12.79
C PRO A 24 -11.67 30.91 14.19
N ALA A 25 -12.33 29.83 14.68
CA ALA A 25 -12.02 29.24 15.98
C ALA A 25 -10.60 28.69 16.06
N ALA A 26 -10.13 28.06 14.98
CA ALA A 26 -8.77 27.57 14.90
C ALA A 26 -7.75 28.71 14.77
N THR A 27 -8.09 29.75 14.02
CA THR A 27 -7.22 30.92 13.83
C THR A 27 -7.07 31.71 15.13
N ALA A 28 -8.12 31.81 15.93
CA ALA A 28 -8.07 32.49 17.23
C ALA A 28 -7.12 31.83 18.23
N LEU A 29 -7.01 30.48 18.18
CA LEU A 29 -6.15 29.72 19.08
C LEU A 29 -4.73 29.51 18.53
N TYR A 30 -4.57 29.37 17.23
CA TYR A 30 -3.31 28.94 16.60
C TYR A 30 -2.75 29.94 15.59
N GLY A 31 -3.35 31.16 15.52
CA GLY A 31 -2.93 32.21 14.61
C GLY A 31 -3.08 31.79 13.13
N SER A 32 -2.22 32.31 12.28
CA SER A 32 -2.23 32.04 10.83
C SER A 32 -2.13 30.55 10.46
N ARG A 33 -1.50 29.75 11.29
CA ARG A 33 -1.41 28.29 11.10
C ARG A 33 -2.76 27.58 11.20
N GLY A 34 -3.71 28.17 11.92
CA GLY A 34 -5.08 27.66 12.05
C GLY A 34 -6.02 28.07 10.90
N GLY A 35 -5.54 28.80 9.87
CA GLY A 35 -6.39 29.32 8.80
C GLY A 35 -7.17 28.24 8.03
N ALA A 36 -6.60 27.07 7.85
CA ALA A 36 -7.26 25.90 7.23
C ALA A 36 -8.01 25.01 8.24
N GLY A 37 -8.05 25.39 9.52
CA GLY A 37 -8.57 24.59 10.61
C GLY A 37 -7.49 23.94 11.46
N ALA A 38 -7.88 23.32 12.58
CA ALA A 38 -6.99 22.58 13.46
C ALA A 38 -7.67 21.31 13.98
N ILE A 39 -6.89 20.26 14.18
CA ILE A 39 -7.32 19.02 14.82
C ILE A 39 -6.62 18.95 16.17
N ILE A 40 -7.41 18.99 17.24
CA ILE A 40 -6.91 18.88 18.61
C ILE A 40 -7.08 17.43 19.05
N ILE A 41 -5.98 16.78 19.42
CA ILE A 41 -5.98 15.41 19.91
C ILE A 41 -5.62 15.43 21.38
N THR A 42 -6.56 14.98 22.22
CA THR A 42 -6.34 14.79 23.64
C THR A 42 -5.98 13.34 23.91
N THR A 43 -4.87 13.12 24.60
CA THR A 43 -4.43 11.78 24.97
C THR A 43 -4.95 11.38 26.35
N LYS A 44 -5.25 10.08 26.51
CA LYS A 44 -5.67 9.48 27.77
C LYS A 44 -4.70 9.83 28.92
N ALA A 45 -5.25 10.01 30.09
CA ALA A 45 -4.51 10.22 31.33
C ALA A 45 -4.83 9.10 32.35
N GLY A 46 -4.24 9.13 33.52
CA GLY A 46 -4.57 8.18 34.58
C GLY A 46 -5.99 8.40 35.11
N GLN A 47 -6.73 7.31 35.36
CA GLN A 47 -8.14 7.37 35.72
C GLN A 47 -8.50 6.61 37.00
N SER A 48 -7.60 5.80 37.54
CA SER A 48 -7.90 4.92 38.69
C SER A 48 -6.96 5.14 39.88
N GLU A 49 -7.52 5.30 41.05
CA GLU A 49 -6.74 5.42 42.29
C GLU A 49 -5.99 4.12 42.66
N LYS A 50 -6.59 2.96 42.38
CA LYS A 50 -5.97 1.65 42.64
C LYS A 50 -4.93 1.25 41.60
N GLY A 51 -4.86 2.00 40.50
CA GLY A 51 -4.15 1.59 39.29
C GLY A 51 -5.02 0.72 38.40
N LEU A 52 -4.89 0.95 37.09
CA LEU A 52 -5.62 0.22 36.04
C LEU A 52 -4.61 -0.29 35.02
N LEU A 53 -4.60 -1.60 34.81
CA LEU A 53 -3.90 -2.26 33.72
C LEU A 53 -4.91 -2.59 32.62
N GLU A 54 -4.69 -2.07 31.44
CA GLU A 54 -5.51 -2.35 30.25
C GLU A 54 -4.67 -3.10 29.24
N VAL A 55 -5.23 -4.15 28.67
CA VAL A 55 -4.65 -4.91 27.56
C VAL A 55 -5.71 -5.02 26.46
N SER A 56 -5.35 -4.62 25.28
CA SER A 56 -6.20 -4.80 24.09
C SER A 56 -5.44 -5.50 22.97
N HIS A 57 -6.16 -6.32 22.21
CA HIS A 57 -5.64 -6.97 21.03
C HIS A 57 -6.65 -6.85 19.90
N THR A 58 -6.19 -6.37 18.74
CA THR A 58 -7.02 -6.20 17.55
C THR A 58 -6.41 -6.98 16.39
N LEU A 59 -7.23 -7.79 15.75
CA LEU A 59 -6.92 -8.49 14.51
C LEU A 59 -7.79 -7.91 13.40
N GLN A 60 -7.15 -7.46 12.31
CA GLN A 60 -7.83 -6.95 11.13
C GLN A 60 -7.37 -7.72 9.90
N ALA A 61 -8.30 -8.03 9.01
CA ALA A 61 -8.00 -8.57 7.69
C ALA A 61 -8.48 -7.58 6.63
N GLU A 62 -7.70 -7.43 5.57
CA GLU A 62 -8.01 -6.55 4.45
C GLU A 62 -7.76 -7.28 3.13
N THR A 63 -8.61 -7.06 2.15
CA THR A 63 -8.48 -7.62 0.80
C THR A 63 -8.53 -6.52 -0.23
N TYR A 64 -7.88 -6.75 -1.37
CA TYR A 64 -8.03 -5.86 -2.50
C TYR A 64 -9.43 -6.00 -3.09
N TYR A 65 -10.09 -4.86 -3.28
CA TYR A 65 -11.37 -4.78 -3.98
C TYR A 65 -11.17 -4.07 -5.33
N ASN A 66 -11.42 -4.80 -6.42
CA ASN A 66 -11.35 -4.22 -7.75
C ASN A 66 -12.65 -3.50 -8.08
N HIS A 67 -12.62 -2.18 -8.14
CA HIS A 67 -13.74 -1.33 -8.54
C HIS A 67 -13.58 -0.74 -9.96
N PHE A 68 -12.50 -1.06 -10.64
CA PHE A 68 -12.29 -0.61 -12.02
C PHE A 68 -13.15 -1.44 -12.97
N ASN A 69 -13.98 -0.77 -13.76
CA ASN A 69 -14.75 -1.41 -14.79
C ASN A 69 -13.91 -1.43 -16.09
N MET A 70 -13.01 -2.40 -16.17
CA MET A 70 -12.17 -2.57 -17.34
C MET A 70 -12.98 -3.18 -18.49
N GLN A 71 -12.65 -2.79 -19.74
CA GLN A 71 -13.28 -3.37 -20.92
C GLN A 71 -12.95 -4.86 -21.02
N LYS A 72 -13.87 -5.65 -21.60
CA LYS A 72 -13.80 -7.12 -21.72
C LYS A 72 -14.15 -7.61 -23.12
N LEU A 73 -14.03 -6.74 -24.11
CA LEU A 73 -14.43 -7.03 -25.50
C LEU A 73 -13.24 -7.21 -26.43
N TYR A 74 -12.11 -6.57 -26.12
CA TYR A 74 -10.94 -6.52 -26.97
C TYR A 74 -9.69 -6.90 -26.18
N GLY A 75 -8.75 -7.60 -26.83
CA GLY A 75 -7.48 -7.98 -26.24
C GLY A 75 -6.38 -6.96 -26.50
N GLY A 76 -5.15 -7.34 -26.16
CA GLY A 76 -3.95 -6.54 -26.40
C GLY A 76 -3.78 -6.22 -27.88
N GLY A 77 -3.18 -5.09 -28.15
CA GLY A 77 -2.99 -4.52 -29.48
C GLY A 77 -3.35 -3.05 -29.47
N GLY A 78 -2.71 -2.31 -30.35
CA GLY A 78 -2.91 -0.89 -30.49
C GLY A 78 -4.13 -0.52 -31.32
N TYR A 79 -4.27 0.72 -31.55
CA TYR A 79 -5.08 1.26 -32.63
C TYR A 79 -4.63 0.61 -33.92
N GLY A 80 -5.33 -0.39 -34.38
CA GLY A 80 -5.21 -0.80 -35.76
C GLY A 80 -5.20 0.48 -36.56
N GLY A 81 -4.01 0.86 -37.03
CA GLY A 81 -3.75 2.22 -37.44
C GLY A 81 -4.93 2.73 -38.25
N THR A 82 -5.37 3.91 -37.92
CA THR A 82 -6.54 4.58 -38.52
C THR A 82 -6.60 4.48 -40.02
N GLU A 83 -5.48 4.19 -40.67
CA GLU A 83 -5.37 3.94 -42.10
C GLU A 83 -5.84 2.53 -42.51
N LYS A 84 -5.94 1.55 -41.62
CA LYS A 84 -6.34 0.19 -41.98
C LYS A 84 -7.70 -0.23 -41.44
N GLY A 85 -8.28 0.50 -40.51
CA GLY A 85 -9.69 0.36 -40.09
C GLY A 85 -10.14 -1.03 -39.65
N ASN A 86 -9.21 -1.95 -39.41
CA ASN A 86 -9.55 -3.35 -39.27
C ASN A 86 -8.87 -3.90 -37.98
N ARG A 87 -9.59 -3.80 -36.88
CA ARG A 87 -9.15 -4.39 -35.58
C ARG A 87 -8.92 -5.91 -35.66
N ALA A 88 -9.44 -6.57 -36.69
CA ALA A 88 -9.18 -7.98 -36.96
C ALA A 88 -7.73 -8.26 -37.39
N GLN A 89 -6.92 -7.23 -37.64
CA GLN A 89 -5.52 -7.38 -38.04
C GLN A 89 -4.53 -7.30 -36.88
N ASP A 90 -4.98 -7.07 -35.67
CA ASP A 90 -4.10 -7.03 -34.50
C ASP A 90 -3.78 -8.43 -33.94
N ILE A 91 -4.43 -9.47 -34.43
CA ILE A 91 -3.97 -10.87 -34.41
C ILE A 91 -3.42 -11.16 -35.79
N TYR A 92 -2.11 -10.97 -35.93
CA TYR A 92 -1.50 -10.87 -37.24
C TYR A 92 -1.37 -12.18 -37.97
N ASP A 93 -0.24 -12.82 -37.78
CA ASP A 93 0.15 -13.94 -38.61
C ASP A 93 0.03 -15.23 -37.80
N LEU A 94 -0.12 -16.32 -38.55
CA LEU A 94 0.06 -17.62 -37.93
C LEU A 94 1.52 -17.77 -37.47
N TYR A 95 1.69 -18.40 -36.34
CA TYR A 95 3.02 -18.72 -35.80
C TYR A 95 3.80 -19.56 -36.81
N SER A 96 4.94 -19.07 -37.24
CA SER A 96 5.79 -19.68 -38.25
C SER A 96 7.05 -20.36 -37.68
N GLY A 97 7.21 -20.40 -36.36
CA GLY A 97 8.35 -21.04 -35.73
C GLY A 97 8.18 -22.57 -35.56
N ASP A 98 9.20 -23.22 -35.02
CA ASP A 98 9.30 -24.69 -34.99
C ASP A 98 8.79 -25.33 -33.68
N ILE A 99 8.22 -24.54 -32.73
CA ILE A 99 7.74 -25.09 -31.46
C ILE A 99 6.53 -25.99 -31.71
N PRO A 100 6.61 -27.29 -31.39
CA PRO A 100 5.47 -28.17 -31.49
C PRO A 100 4.29 -27.70 -30.64
N GLY A 101 3.08 -27.82 -31.14
CA GLY A 101 1.86 -27.42 -30.45
C GLY A 101 1.47 -25.95 -30.63
N LEU A 102 2.33 -25.08 -31.18
CA LEU A 102 2.00 -23.70 -31.52
C LEU A 102 1.57 -23.51 -32.98
N GLN A 103 1.64 -24.56 -33.78
CA GLN A 103 1.23 -24.54 -35.20
C GLN A 103 -0.26 -24.20 -35.31
N GLY A 104 -0.59 -23.22 -36.16
CA GLY A 104 -1.97 -22.75 -36.35
C GLY A 104 -2.46 -21.77 -35.26
N ALA A 105 -1.64 -21.46 -34.26
CA ALA A 105 -1.91 -20.37 -33.34
C ALA A 105 -1.47 -19.02 -33.95
N TYR A 106 -2.12 -17.96 -33.56
CA TYR A 106 -1.82 -16.60 -34.03
C TYR A 106 -0.79 -15.93 -33.11
N VAL A 107 -0.01 -15.04 -33.66
CA VAL A 107 0.82 -14.07 -32.91
C VAL A 107 0.13 -12.71 -32.91
N TYR A 108 0.41 -11.91 -31.90
CA TYR A 108 -0.15 -10.55 -31.80
C TYR A 108 0.96 -9.56 -31.42
N ASP A 109 0.62 -8.29 -31.25
CA ASP A 109 1.59 -7.26 -30.89
C ASP A 109 1.87 -7.30 -29.39
N TYR A 110 2.93 -8.02 -28.99
CA TYR A 110 3.31 -8.20 -27.60
C TYR A 110 3.92 -6.96 -26.96
N ASN A 111 4.51 -6.07 -27.76
CA ASN A 111 5.15 -4.87 -27.25
C ASN A 111 4.16 -3.69 -27.11
N GLU A 112 2.98 -3.82 -27.67
CA GLU A 112 1.90 -2.86 -27.47
C GLU A 112 1.39 -2.93 -26.02
N ASP A 113 1.16 -1.80 -25.42
CA ASP A 113 0.73 -1.69 -24.03
C ASP A 113 -0.73 -1.20 -23.89
N THR A 114 -1.53 -1.36 -24.94
CA THR A 114 -2.95 -1.05 -24.96
C THR A 114 -3.81 -2.29 -25.20
N SER A 115 -5.11 -2.18 -24.98
CA SER A 115 -6.09 -3.25 -25.16
C SER A 115 -7.22 -2.80 -26.10
N TRP A 116 -6.83 -2.39 -27.28
CA TRP A 116 -7.72 -2.00 -28.38
C TRP A 116 -7.49 -2.82 -29.64
N GLY A 117 -6.96 -4.04 -29.45
CA GLY A 117 -6.72 -5.00 -30.52
C GLY A 117 -7.99 -5.73 -30.98
N ALA A 118 -7.80 -6.98 -31.45
CA ALA A 118 -8.90 -7.81 -31.94
C ALA A 118 -9.94 -8.10 -30.87
N ALA A 119 -11.21 -8.20 -31.29
CA ALA A 119 -12.28 -8.68 -30.42
C ALA A 119 -12.00 -10.11 -29.95
N TYR A 120 -12.42 -10.42 -28.75
CA TYR A 120 -12.26 -11.77 -28.20
C TYR A 120 -13.11 -12.78 -28.98
N ASP A 121 -12.46 -13.90 -29.31
CA ASP A 121 -13.07 -15.07 -29.94
C ASP A 121 -12.46 -16.35 -29.31
N PRO A 122 -13.23 -17.10 -28.53
CA PRO A 122 -12.73 -18.32 -27.89
C PRO A 122 -12.30 -19.44 -28.88
N ALA A 123 -12.71 -19.36 -30.14
CA ALA A 123 -12.25 -20.28 -31.20
C ALA A 123 -10.80 -20.00 -31.62
N VAL A 124 -10.32 -18.80 -31.40
CA VAL A 124 -8.97 -18.36 -31.78
C VAL A 124 -7.97 -18.78 -30.68
N LYS A 125 -6.86 -19.38 -31.13
CA LYS A 125 -5.70 -19.70 -30.29
C LYS A 125 -4.54 -18.77 -30.61
N TYR A 126 -3.84 -18.32 -29.57
CA TYR A 126 -2.71 -17.42 -29.74
C TYR A 126 -1.49 -17.86 -28.93
N VAL A 127 -0.33 -17.47 -29.41
CA VAL A 127 0.96 -17.72 -28.77
C VAL A 127 1.15 -16.72 -27.63
N THR A 128 1.39 -17.23 -26.43
CA THR A 128 1.76 -16.36 -25.29
C THR A 128 3.28 -16.29 -25.13
N PRO A 129 3.85 -15.29 -24.51
CA PRO A 129 5.27 -15.28 -24.16
C PRO A 129 5.70 -16.53 -23.36
N LEU A 130 4.85 -17.02 -22.47
CA LEU A 130 5.13 -18.23 -21.70
C LEU A 130 5.14 -19.52 -22.55
N SER A 131 4.40 -19.53 -23.66
CA SER A 131 4.39 -20.68 -24.55
C SER A 131 5.64 -20.80 -25.44
N LEU A 132 6.42 -19.71 -25.51
CA LEU A 132 7.71 -19.67 -26.18
C LEU A 132 8.90 -20.06 -25.28
N ASP A 133 8.71 -20.09 -23.97
CA ASP A 133 9.77 -20.33 -22.97
C ASP A 133 9.84 -21.83 -22.64
N GLU A 134 10.90 -22.50 -23.06
CA GLU A 134 11.14 -23.94 -22.83
C GLU A 134 11.16 -24.32 -21.34
N THR A 135 11.45 -23.36 -20.47
CA THR A 135 11.51 -23.58 -19.03
C THR A 135 10.17 -23.30 -18.33
N SER A 136 9.15 -22.87 -19.09
CA SER A 136 7.81 -22.62 -18.60
C SER A 136 6.94 -23.86 -18.62
N GLY A 137 6.07 -24.03 -17.63
CA GLY A 137 5.01 -25.04 -17.65
C GLY A 137 3.98 -24.86 -18.77
N HIS A 138 4.03 -23.74 -19.49
CA HIS A 138 3.18 -23.39 -20.63
C HIS A 138 3.84 -23.63 -22.00
N TYR A 139 5.10 -24.08 -22.03
CA TYR A 139 5.82 -24.31 -23.28
C TYR A 139 5.03 -25.14 -24.30
N GLY A 140 4.96 -24.64 -25.53
CA GLY A 140 4.24 -25.30 -26.64
C GLY A 140 2.71 -25.34 -26.49
N LYS A 141 2.13 -24.60 -25.52
CA LYS A 141 0.68 -24.58 -25.28
C LYS A 141 0.11 -23.19 -25.63
N PRO A 142 -0.64 -23.06 -26.72
CA PRO A 142 -1.28 -21.79 -27.07
C PRO A 142 -2.45 -21.51 -26.14
N ALA A 143 -2.69 -20.23 -25.83
CA ALA A 143 -3.83 -19.80 -25.05
C ALA A 143 -5.07 -19.51 -25.94
N THR A 144 -6.22 -19.42 -25.30
CA THR A 144 -7.46 -19.00 -25.96
C THR A 144 -7.55 -17.48 -25.95
N TRP A 145 -7.95 -16.87 -27.09
CA TRP A 145 -8.10 -15.44 -27.21
C TRP A 145 -9.34 -14.98 -26.44
N GLN A 146 -9.17 -14.66 -25.20
CA GLN A 146 -10.22 -14.26 -24.26
C GLN A 146 -9.69 -13.33 -23.19
N HIS A 147 -10.59 -12.62 -22.53
CA HIS A 147 -10.25 -11.80 -21.38
C HIS A 147 -9.62 -12.66 -20.25
N GLY A 148 -8.45 -12.29 -19.81
CA GLY A 148 -7.67 -13.01 -18.79
C GLY A 148 -7.29 -12.15 -17.57
N LEU A 149 -7.29 -10.83 -17.72
CA LEU A 149 -6.78 -9.92 -16.71
C LEU A 149 -7.73 -9.79 -15.51
N ASP A 150 -7.28 -10.24 -14.37
CA ASP A 150 -7.92 -9.98 -13.08
C ASP A 150 -6.89 -9.42 -12.09
N LEU A 151 -7.02 -8.15 -11.74
CA LEU A 151 -6.09 -7.48 -10.84
C LEU A 151 -6.09 -8.07 -9.43
N ARG A 152 -7.15 -8.78 -9.03
CA ARG A 152 -7.21 -9.48 -7.73
C ARG A 152 -6.15 -10.56 -7.61
N ASP A 153 -5.71 -11.12 -8.73
CA ASP A 153 -4.70 -12.18 -8.76
C ASP A 153 -3.31 -11.70 -8.33
N LEU A 154 -3.08 -10.39 -8.38
CA LEU A 154 -1.84 -9.77 -7.91
C LEU A 154 -1.77 -9.63 -6.39
N TYR A 155 -2.89 -9.70 -5.71
CA TYR A 155 -2.97 -9.34 -4.30
C TYR A 155 -3.32 -10.54 -3.41
N ARG A 156 -3.02 -10.40 -2.13
CA ARG A 156 -3.35 -11.37 -1.08
C ARG A 156 -4.20 -10.71 0.00
N THR A 157 -4.70 -11.50 0.92
CA THR A 157 -5.27 -10.98 2.16
C THR A 157 -4.15 -10.44 3.04
N GLY A 158 -4.23 -9.17 3.37
CA GLY A 158 -3.39 -8.51 4.36
C GLY A 158 -3.94 -8.74 5.76
N VAL A 159 -3.06 -8.85 6.76
CA VAL A 159 -3.45 -9.04 8.16
C VAL A 159 -2.69 -8.07 9.03
N THR A 160 -3.41 -7.37 9.91
CA THR A 160 -2.82 -6.49 10.92
C THR A 160 -3.13 -7.02 12.30
N ASN A 161 -2.09 -7.22 13.09
CA ASN A 161 -2.14 -7.56 14.51
C ASN A 161 -1.69 -6.35 15.31
N THR A 162 -2.53 -5.84 16.20
CA THR A 162 -2.18 -4.75 17.10
C THR A 162 -2.43 -5.17 18.55
N THR A 163 -1.41 -5.06 19.38
CA THR A 163 -1.51 -5.28 20.83
C THR A 163 -1.11 -4.00 21.55
N ASN A 164 -1.97 -3.53 22.42
CA ASN A 164 -1.71 -2.42 23.34
C ASN A 164 -1.72 -2.92 24.78
N VAL A 165 -0.78 -2.44 25.57
CA VAL A 165 -0.72 -2.61 27.01
C VAL A 165 -0.52 -1.25 27.64
N SER A 166 -1.36 -0.88 28.60
CA SER A 166 -1.20 0.37 29.32
C SER A 166 -1.48 0.21 30.80
N PHE A 167 -0.74 0.95 31.58
CA PHE A 167 -0.95 1.11 33.01
C PHE A 167 -1.23 2.58 33.33
N SER A 168 -2.23 2.83 34.13
CA SER A 168 -2.56 4.18 34.59
C SER A 168 -2.90 4.20 36.07
N LYS A 169 -2.51 5.29 36.77
CA LYS A 169 -2.84 5.53 38.14
C LYS A 169 -3.08 7.01 38.38
N SER A 170 -4.10 7.32 39.17
CA SER A 170 -4.44 8.68 39.57
C SER A 170 -4.67 8.70 41.09
N VAL A 171 -3.86 9.41 41.83
CA VAL A 171 -4.06 9.72 43.23
C VAL A 171 -4.02 11.25 43.39
N LYS A 172 -4.54 11.76 44.48
CA LYS A 172 -4.81 13.19 44.73
C LYS A 172 -3.95 14.20 43.93
N ASP A 173 -2.63 14.12 44.09
CA ASP A 173 -1.69 15.10 43.51
C ASP A 173 -0.75 14.46 42.48
N PHE A 174 -1.08 13.26 42.01
CA PHE A 174 -0.27 12.52 41.08
C PHE A 174 -1.16 11.72 40.09
N ASN A 175 -0.91 11.87 38.80
CA ASN A 175 -1.57 11.15 37.75
C ASN A 175 -0.52 10.67 36.75
N THR A 176 -0.52 9.40 36.40
CA THR A 176 0.44 8.85 35.46
C THR A 176 -0.20 7.80 34.57
N ARG A 177 0.27 7.74 33.34
CA ARG A 177 -0.05 6.69 32.35
C ARG A 177 1.22 6.30 31.61
N VAL A 178 1.43 5.01 31.45
CA VAL A 178 2.43 4.42 30.56
C VAL A 178 1.71 3.51 29.60
N SER A 179 2.03 3.56 28.31
CA SER A 179 1.44 2.72 27.29
C SER A 179 2.50 2.19 26.32
N PHE A 180 2.30 0.98 25.85
CA PHE A 180 3.08 0.38 24.77
C PHE A 180 2.16 -0.29 23.78
N THR A 181 2.32 0.08 22.50
CA THR A 181 1.58 -0.55 21.39
C THR A 181 2.57 -1.14 20.41
N ASN A 182 2.33 -2.38 20.02
CA ASN A 182 3.03 -3.03 18.92
C ASN A 182 2.01 -3.44 17.86
N SER A 183 2.22 -3.00 16.63
CA SER A 183 1.41 -3.37 15.47
C SER A 183 2.30 -3.96 14.39
N TYR A 184 1.93 -5.13 13.91
CA TYR A 184 2.54 -5.78 12.75
C TYR A 184 1.48 -6.00 11.69
N ARG A 185 1.78 -5.57 10.46
CA ARG A 185 0.90 -5.70 9.30
C ARG A 185 1.61 -6.45 8.19
N THR A 186 0.97 -7.46 7.62
CA THR A 186 1.28 -7.93 6.28
C THR A 186 0.38 -7.20 5.31
N GLY A 187 0.96 -6.60 4.26
CA GLY A 187 0.17 -5.83 3.29
C GLY A 187 -0.60 -6.72 2.32
N VAL A 188 -1.59 -6.15 1.64
CA VAL A 188 -2.32 -6.81 0.54
C VAL A 188 -1.42 -7.05 -0.67
N GLN A 189 -0.43 -6.19 -0.90
CA GLN A 189 0.61 -6.42 -1.89
C GLN A 189 1.54 -7.56 -1.41
N PRO A 190 1.87 -8.56 -2.25
CA PRO A 190 2.87 -9.56 -1.90
C PRO A 190 4.19 -8.94 -1.46
N ASN A 191 4.90 -9.63 -0.56
CA ASN A 191 6.20 -9.19 -0.05
C ASN A 191 6.21 -7.78 0.58
N SER A 192 5.07 -7.31 1.08
CA SER A 192 5.00 -6.05 1.82
C SER A 192 4.60 -6.27 3.28
N ASP A 193 5.23 -5.54 4.18
CA ASP A 193 4.92 -5.57 5.61
C ASP A 193 5.21 -4.21 6.27
N ALA A 194 4.66 -4.02 7.47
CA ALA A 194 4.92 -2.85 8.28
C ALA A 194 4.96 -3.18 9.77
N ILE A 195 5.88 -2.54 10.48
CA ILE A 195 5.98 -2.61 11.93
C ILE A 195 5.76 -1.20 12.48
N ARG A 196 4.93 -1.08 13.51
CA ARG A 196 4.73 0.16 14.26
C ARG A 196 4.80 -0.13 15.74
N ARG A 197 5.61 0.65 16.45
CA ARG A 197 5.74 0.57 17.91
C ARG A 197 5.61 1.96 18.49
N PHE A 198 4.80 2.07 19.52
CA PHE A 198 4.59 3.31 20.23
C PHE A 198 4.86 3.08 21.70
N LEU A 199 5.60 3.99 22.32
CA LEU A 199 5.76 4.07 23.76
C LEU A 199 5.29 5.46 24.18
N GLY A 200 4.32 5.51 25.09
CA GLY A 200 3.80 6.72 25.69
C GLY A 200 4.06 6.75 27.19
N PHE A 201 4.50 7.89 27.68
CA PHE A 201 4.58 8.17 29.11
C PHE A 201 4.01 9.58 29.35
N LYS A 202 3.02 9.67 30.21
CA LYS A 202 2.43 10.94 30.60
C LYS A 202 2.28 10.97 32.12
N THR A 203 2.70 12.07 32.73
CA THR A 203 2.49 12.27 34.15
C THR A 203 2.16 13.72 34.44
N ASN A 204 1.26 13.92 35.41
CA ASN A 204 0.93 15.21 36.00
C ASN A 204 1.07 15.08 37.49
N PHE A 205 1.77 16.00 38.15
CA PHE A 205 1.90 16.01 39.59
C PHE A 205 1.96 17.43 40.13
N LYS A 206 1.50 17.59 41.37
CA LYS A 206 1.54 18.84 42.13
C LYS A 206 2.60 18.75 43.23
N PRO A 207 3.82 19.25 43.00
CA PRO A 207 4.86 19.26 44.01
C PRO A 207 4.46 20.14 45.22
N THR A 208 3.67 21.15 44.96
CA THR A 208 3.08 22.05 45.97
C THR A 208 1.63 22.38 45.56
N PRO A 209 0.77 22.87 46.50
CA PRO A 209 -0.61 23.23 46.19
C PRO A 209 -0.77 24.28 45.09
N TRP A 210 0.24 25.11 44.89
CA TRP A 210 0.24 26.20 43.91
C TRP A 210 1.01 25.91 42.62
N MET A 211 1.59 24.72 42.45
CA MET A 211 2.35 24.36 41.25
C MET A 211 1.88 23.04 40.66
N ASN A 212 1.64 22.99 39.39
CA ASN A 212 1.36 21.77 38.64
C ASN A 212 2.41 21.56 37.56
N VAL A 213 2.92 20.35 37.48
CA VAL A 213 3.92 19.92 36.46
C VAL A 213 3.33 18.81 35.63
N SER A 214 3.41 18.97 34.30
CA SER A 214 2.98 17.99 33.32
C SER A 214 4.17 17.60 32.45
N LEU A 215 4.40 16.30 32.30
CA LEU A 215 5.41 15.73 31.42
C LEU A 215 4.76 14.74 30.48
N ASP A 216 5.05 14.84 29.20
CA ASP A 216 4.57 13.91 28.15
C ASP A 216 5.77 13.51 27.29
N TYR A 217 5.99 12.22 27.16
CA TYR A 217 7.01 11.64 26.29
C TYR A 217 6.37 10.60 25.37
N LYS A 218 6.68 10.71 24.09
CA LYS A 218 6.22 9.77 23.06
C LYS A 218 7.39 9.32 22.21
N TYR A 219 7.53 8.02 22.09
CA TYR A 219 8.42 7.39 21.12
C TYR A 219 7.60 6.66 20.07
N THR A 220 7.93 6.88 18.81
CA THR A 220 7.33 6.19 17.67
C THR A 220 8.41 5.58 16.81
N TYR A 221 8.32 4.27 16.63
CA TYR A 221 9.09 3.52 15.63
C TYR A 221 8.14 3.04 14.54
N ARG A 222 8.51 3.29 13.29
CA ARG A 222 7.82 2.80 12.11
C ARG A 222 8.82 2.24 11.13
N GLN A 223 8.55 1.03 10.64
CA GLN A 223 9.24 0.43 9.52
C GLN A 223 8.20 0.02 8.50
N ASP A 224 8.38 0.43 7.26
CA ASP A 224 7.62 -0.04 6.11
C ASP A 224 8.58 -0.78 5.18
N HIS A 225 8.20 -1.97 4.74
CA HIS A 225 8.91 -2.78 3.78
C HIS A 225 8.03 -2.95 2.55
N ASN A 226 8.55 -2.62 1.38
CA ASN A 226 7.87 -2.70 0.09
C ASN A 226 6.43 -2.17 0.13
N ALA A 227 6.23 -1.02 0.78
CA ALA A 227 4.93 -0.36 0.79
C ALA A 227 4.47 -0.08 -0.66
N ALA A 228 3.19 -0.35 -0.93
CA ALA A 228 2.60 -0.01 -2.22
C ALA A 228 2.79 1.48 -2.53
N GLU A 229 3.27 1.78 -3.70
CA GLU A 229 3.40 3.13 -4.20
C GLU A 229 2.19 3.50 -5.05
N SER A 230 1.92 4.78 -5.16
CA SER A 230 0.85 5.33 -5.98
C SER A 230 1.39 6.44 -6.88
N GLY A 231 0.71 6.66 -8.00
CA GLY A 231 1.09 7.68 -8.97
C GLY A 231 1.81 7.11 -10.19
N TYR A 232 2.16 7.99 -11.11
CA TYR A 232 2.85 7.65 -12.35
C TYR A 232 4.36 7.52 -12.09
N ASN A 233 4.77 6.38 -11.59
CA ASN A 233 6.17 6.16 -11.25
C ASN A 233 6.62 4.73 -11.55
N GLY A 234 6.70 4.40 -12.83
CA GLY A 234 7.45 3.25 -13.36
C GLY A 234 7.30 1.96 -12.55
N SER A 235 8.41 1.41 -12.20
CA SER A 235 8.61 0.04 -11.75
C SER A 235 7.97 -0.40 -10.42
N ARG A 236 7.35 0.50 -9.64
CA ARG A 236 6.79 0.15 -8.32
C ARG A 236 5.30 0.43 -8.16
N THR A 237 4.66 0.98 -9.18
CA THR A 237 3.22 1.28 -9.19
C THR A 237 2.44 0.26 -9.99
N VAL A 238 2.56 -1.01 -9.60
CA VAL A 238 2.01 -2.16 -10.34
C VAL A 238 0.52 -2.01 -10.64
N LEU A 239 -0.26 -1.48 -9.70
CA LEU A 239 -1.70 -1.27 -9.94
C LEU A 239 -1.95 -0.27 -11.07
N GLN A 240 -1.23 0.84 -11.08
CA GLN A 240 -1.36 1.85 -12.13
C GLN A 240 -0.87 1.31 -13.50
N GLU A 241 0.22 0.56 -13.49
CA GLU A 241 0.74 -0.08 -14.69
C GLU A 241 -0.32 -0.94 -15.37
N TYR A 242 -0.98 -1.83 -14.64
CA TYR A 242 -1.99 -2.71 -15.23
C TYR A 242 -3.36 -2.07 -15.47
N THR A 243 -3.71 -1.00 -14.77
CA THR A 243 -4.96 -0.27 -15.06
C THR A 243 -4.83 0.66 -16.25
N GLN A 244 -3.62 1.10 -16.56
CA GLN A 244 -3.36 2.04 -17.65
C GLN A 244 -2.80 1.34 -18.91
N TRP A 245 -1.87 0.38 -18.74
CA TRP A 245 -1.06 -0.17 -19.81
C TRP A 245 -1.22 -1.69 -19.98
N GLY A 246 -1.90 -2.36 -19.06
CA GLY A 246 -2.02 -3.82 -19.09
C GLY A 246 -2.91 -4.33 -20.22
N GLN A 247 -2.44 -5.37 -20.90
CA GLN A 247 -3.24 -6.07 -21.89
C GLN A 247 -4.27 -6.98 -21.22
N THR A 248 -5.54 -6.86 -21.63
CA THR A 248 -6.67 -7.53 -20.98
C THR A 248 -6.77 -9.04 -21.28
N ASN A 249 -6.02 -9.56 -22.25
CA ASN A 249 -5.90 -11.01 -22.51
C ASN A 249 -4.86 -11.70 -21.61
N VAL A 250 -4.03 -10.95 -20.88
CA VAL A 250 -2.99 -11.52 -20.04
C VAL A 250 -3.61 -12.13 -18.78
N ASN A 251 -3.37 -13.43 -18.54
CA ASN A 251 -3.72 -14.09 -17.30
C ASN A 251 -2.55 -13.95 -16.31
N LEU A 252 -2.69 -13.06 -15.32
CA LEU A 252 -1.62 -12.76 -14.36
C LEU A 252 -1.21 -13.96 -13.50
N LYS A 253 -2.12 -14.94 -13.28
CA LYS A 253 -1.78 -16.16 -12.50
C LYS A 253 -0.65 -16.96 -13.12
N ASP A 254 -0.59 -16.96 -14.45
CA ASP A 254 0.39 -17.77 -15.20
C ASP A 254 1.80 -17.17 -15.06
N TYR A 255 1.91 -15.89 -14.66
CA TYR A 255 3.18 -15.19 -14.48
C TYR A 255 3.73 -15.22 -13.04
N LYS A 256 3.11 -15.99 -12.12
CA LYS A 256 3.63 -16.17 -10.75
C LYS A 256 5.00 -16.82 -10.72
N ASP A 257 5.25 -17.77 -11.63
CA ASP A 257 6.57 -18.32 -11.87
C ASP A 257 7.35 -17.34 -12.78
N TYR A 258 7.79 -16.25 -12.18
CA TYR A 258 8.36 -15.11 -12.92
C TYR A 258 9.84 -15.28 -13.29
N LYS A 259 10.58 -16.19 -12.64
CA LYS A 259 12.04 -16.29 -12.76
C LYS A 259 12.45 -17.53 -13.53
N ARG A 260 13.26 -17.35 -14.55
CA ARG A 260 13.87 -18.45 -15.29
C ARG A 260 15.04 -19.05 -14.54
N PRO A 261 15.49 -20.28 -14.88
CA PRO A 261 16.67 -20.89 -14.26
C PRO A 261 17.96 -20.07 -14.41
N ASP A 262 18.09 -19.26 -15.45
CA ASP A 262 19.21 -18.35 -15.69
C ASP A 262 19.14 -17.04 -14.88
N GLY A 263 18.03 -16.85 -14.12
CA GLY A 263 17.80 -15.66 -13.30
C GLY A 263 17.07 -14.53 -14.02
N SER A 264 16.84 -14.61 -15.32
CA SER A 264 16.05 -13.63 -16.07
C SER A 264 14.56 -13.73 -15.73
N TRP A 265 13.79 -12.68 -16.01
CA TRP A 265 12.36 -12.64 -15.70
C TRP A 265 11.51 -12.96 -16.92
N ARG A 266 10.44 -13.69 -16.71
CA ARG A 266 9.37 -13.87 -17.67
C ARG A 266 8.49 -12.64 -17.64
N THR A 267 8.21 -12.03 -18.80
CA THR A 267 7.28 -10.91 -18.89
C THR A 267 6.19 -11.19 -19.91
N TRP A 268 5.05 -10.53 -19.73
CA TRP A 268 3.94 -10.56 -20.68
C TRP A 268 4.19 -9.62 -21.87
N ASN A 269 4.94 -8.54 -21.64
CA ASN A 269 5.23 -7.48 -22.60
C ASN A 269 6.62 -7.69 -23.18
N ILE A 270 6.75 -8.59 -24.16
CA ILE A 270 7.99 -8.90 -24.86
C ILE A 270 8.13 -8.10 -26.15
N ASN A 271 9.35 -7.93 -26.63
CA ASN A 271 9.58 -7.24 -27.90
C ASN A 271 8.99 -7.97 -29.11
N SER A 272 9.11 -9.30 -29.17
CA SER A 272 8.58 -10.14 -30.23
C SER A 272 8.71 -11.63 -29.88
N VAL A 273 8.16 -12.51 -30.73
CA VAL A 273 8.35 -13.97 -30.62
C VAL A 273 9.81 -14.39 -30.68
N ASN A 274 10.67 -13.64 -31.33
CA ASN A 274 12.11 -13.92 -31.48
C ASN A 274 12.96 -13.16 -30.44
N ASN A 275 12.36 -12.26 -29.69
CA ASN A 275 13.03 -11.49 -28.64
C ASN A 275 12.12 -11.38 -27.43
N GLN A 276 12.30 -12.25 -26.45
CA GLN A 276 11.49 -12.34 -25.24
C GLN A 276 11.95 -11.41 -24.10
N SER A 277 12.87 -10.49 -24.36
CA SER A 277 13.19 -9.44 -23.37
C SER A 277 12.01 -8.49 -23.22
N ALA A 278 11.88 -7.89 -22.03
CA ALA A 278 10.83 -6.90 -21.76
C ALA A 278 10.93 -5.72 -22.75
N ALA A 279 9.80 -5.29 -23.28
CA ALA A 279 9.70 -4.08 -24.08
C ALA A 279 9.62 -2.85 -23.18
N PHE A 280 8.54 -2.72 -22.41
CA PHE A 280 8.27 -1.59 -21.51
C PHE A 280 7.95 -2.03 -20.09
N HIS A 281 7.38 -3.22 -19.90
CA HIS A 281 6.82 -3.67 -18.64
C HIS A 281 7.42 -4.99 -18.18
N ASP A 282 7.85 -5.02 -16.92
CA ASP A 282 8.35 -6.22 -16.27
C ASP A 282 7.19 -7.07 -15.71
N ASN A 283 7.55 -8.25 -15.21
CA ASN A 283 6.62 -9.11 -14.51
C ASN A 283 6.20 -8.49 -13.17
N PRO A 284 4.89 -8.37 -12.85
CA PRO A 284 4.44 -7.74 -11.61
C PRO A 284 4.90 -8.49 -10.35
N TYR A 285 5.04 -9.82 -10.42
CA TYR A 285 5.54 -10.60 -9.28
C TYR A 285 7.04 -10.39 -9.08
N ALA A 286 7.82 -10.22 -10.16
CA ALA A 286 9.23 -9.82 -10.06
C ALA A 286 9.35 -8.46 -9.36
N LEU A 287 8.51 -7.48 -9.75
CA LEU A 287 8.48 -6.17 -9.12
C LEU A 287 8.16 -6.26 -7.62
N PHE A 288 7.26 -7.15 -7.20
CA PHE A 288 6.95 -7.34 -5.79
C PHE A 288 8.07 -8.01 -5.00
N HIS A 289 8.83 -8.93 -5.60
CA HIS A 289 9.74 -9.80 -4.87
C HIS A 289 11.21 -9.41 -4.99
N GLU A 290 11.63 -8.84 -6.11
CA GLU A 290 13.04 -8.51 -6.37
C GLU A 290 13.40 -7.08 -5.93
N TYR A 291 12.44 -6.16 -5.90
CA TYR A 291 12.64 -4.86 -5.28
C TYR A 291 12.55 -4.99 -3.76
N ASN A 292 13.55 -4.45 -3.06
CA ASN A 292 13.62 -4.47 -1.60
C ASN A 292 13.80 -3.04 -1.08
N HIS A 293 12.68 -2.37 -0.83
CA HIS A 293 12.67 -1.02 -0.32
C HIS A 293 12.19 -1.00 1.14
N ARG A 294 13.05 -0.50 2.03
CA ARG A 294 12.75 -0.38 3.45
C ARG A 294 12.87 1.07 3.88
N THR A 295 11.82 1.58 4.51
CA THR A 295 11.81 2.91 5.11
C THR A 295 11.65 2.79 6.61
N ILE A 296 12.51 3.45 7.38
CA ILE A 296 12.46 3.45 8.84
C ILE A 296 12.34 4.89 9.31
N TYR A 297 11.39 5.12 10.21
CA TYR A 297 11.19 6.39 10.86
C TYR A 297 11.22 6.20 12.38
N GLN A 298 11.86 7.13 13.07
CA GLN A 298 11.90 7.19 14.52
C GLN A 298 11.66 8.63 14.97
N TRP A 299 10.72 8.79 15.90
CA TRP A 299 10.43 10.09 16.49
C TRP A 299 10.41 10.00 17.98
N ASN A 300 10.99 11.01 18.60
CA ASN A 300 10.90 11.25 20.02
C ASN A 300 10.26 12.63 20.20
N VAL A 301 9.17 12.69 20.93
CA VAL A 301 8.51 13.94 21.29
C VAL A 301 8.48 14.02 22.82
N PHE A 302 9.04 15.08 23.33
CA PHE A 302 9.00 15.41 24.74
C PHE A 302 8.34 16.77 24.92
N SER A 303 7.38 16.88 25.81
CA SER A 303 6.82 18.15 26.24
C SER A 303 6.73 18.20 27.76
N GLY A 304 6.97 19.37 28.30
CA GLY A 304 6.85 19.66 29.72
C GLY A 304 6.19 21.02 29.93
N ASP A 305 5.20 21.05 30.81
CA ASP A 305 4.49 22.25 31.17
C ASP A 305 4.57 22.43 32.69
N VAL A 306 4.80 23.66 33.14
CA VAL A 306 4.72 24.06 34.52
C VAL A 306 3.71 25.20 34.63
N SER A 307 2.67 25.01 35.42
CA SER A 307 1.73 26.08 35.73
C SER A 307 1.77 26.41 37.20
N VAL A 308 1.70 27.69 37.51
CA VAL A 308 1.81 28.26 38.83
C VAL A 308 0.59 29.12 39.15
N ASP A 309 -0.12 28.79 40.21
CA ASP A 309 -1.22 29.59 40.72
C ASP A 309 -0.62 30.71 41.58
N LEU A 310 -0.75 31.95 41.15
CA LEU A 310 -0.28 33.14 41.80
C LEU A 310 -1.37 33.77 42.69
N PRO A 311 -1.02 34.63 43.66
CA PRO A 311 -2.01 35.45 44.40
C PRO A 311 -2.94 36.21 43.43
N TYR A 312 -4.15 36.50 43.91
CA TYR A 312 -5.17 37.24 43.14
C TYR A 312 -5.76 36.49 41.90
N ASN A 313 -5.78 35.14 41.94
CA ASN A 313 -6.27 34.29 40.86
C ASN A 313 -5.52 34.47 39.55
N LEU A 314 -4.30 34.87 39.57
CA LEU A 314 -3.43 34.93 38.40
C LEU A 314 -2.81 33.53 38.17
N LYS A 315 -2.59 33.18 36.90
CA LYS A 315 -1.87 31.95 36.50
C LYS A 315 -0.67 32.34 35.64
N ALA A 316 0.44 31.68 35.86
CA ALA A 316 1.65 31.78 35.06
C ALA A 316 2.09 30.38 34.59
#